data_38a9cec2feb15f758a22d12b5208153f
#
_entry.id   38a9cec2feb15f758a22d12b5208153f
#
_cell.length_a   1.000
_cell.length_b   1.000
_cell.length_c   1.000
_cell.angle_alpha   90.00
_cell.angle_beta   90.00
_cell.angle_gamma   90.00
#
_symmetry.space_group_name_H-M   'P 1'
#
loop_
_entity.id
_entity.type
_entity.pdbx_description
1 polymer ?
#
loop_
_entity_poly.entity_id
_entity_poly.type
_entity_poly.pdbx_seq_one_letter_code
_entity_poly.pdbx_strand_id
1 'polypeptide(L)'
;MKIATVGDLHCKKTARGAFEPLFAAMAAAADVIVLCGDLTDYGTADEARVLVGEITPAKDVPIVAVLGNHDYESGEGERLKEIFSDAGVRLLDGDACEIGGVGFAGVKGMGGGFGVRALQPWGEEIIKRFVREAVDEAVKLESALARLTTTQRVVVLHYSPIQETVQGEPPEIFPFLGSSRLEEPLLRHPVSVVVHGHAHHGRFEGRTRNGVPVYNVCVTVLERRAPGLPPYWLVDLDQAGTAGPKAAGRPPSAESRESPDQVRAL
;
A
#
# COMPACT_ATOMS: atom_id res chain seq x y z
N MET A 1 -13.83 2.65 -13.41
CA MET A 1 -12.84 3.66 -12.95
C MET A 1 -11.45 3.04 -12.92
N LYS A 2 -10.48 3.73 -13.49
CA LYS A 2 -9.07 3.33 -13.48
C LYS A 2 -8.30 4.17 -12.47
N ILE A 3 -7.50 3.52 -11.63
CA ILE A 3 -6.74 4.15 -10.56
C ILE A 3 -5.27 3.78 -10.73
N ALA A 4 -4.40 4.76 -10.95
CA ALA A 4 -2.96 4.54 -10.98
C ALA A 4 -2.39 4.66 -9.57
N THR A 5 -1.64 3.66 -9.11
CA THR A 5 -1.18 3.56 -7.72
C THR A 5 0.33 3.36 -7.66
N VAL A 6 1.00 4.07 -6.75
CA VAL A 6 2.43 3.94 -6.46
C VAL A 6 2.72 4.34 -5.03
N GLY A 7 3.75 3.79 -4.42
CA GLY A 7 4.26 4.16 -3.09
C GLY A 7 5.77 4.22 -3.08
N ASP A 8 6.34 4.77 -2.01
CA ASP A 8 7.77 4.76 -1.72
C ASP A 8 8.59 5.49 -2.81
N LEU A 9 8.14 6.71 -3.14
CA LEU A 9 8.83 7.57 -4.11
C LEU A 9 10.17 8.09 -3.57
N HIS A 10 10.28 8.28 -2.25
CA HIS A 10 11.48 8.80 -1.59
C HIS A 10 12.08 10.01 -2.30
N CYS A 11 11.19 10.99 -2.62
CA CYS A 11 11.59 12.18 -3.35
C CYS A 11 12.60 12.99 -2.56
N LYS A 12 13.78 13.21 -3.16
CA LYS A 12 14.88 13.99 -2.59
C LYS A 12 14.85 15.43 -3.06
N LYS A 13 15.50 16.34 -2.32
CA LYS A 13 15.68 17.75 -2.72
C LYS A 13 16.30 17.91 -4.11
N THR A 14 17.05 16.91 -4.57
CA THR A 14 17.75 16.88 -5.86
C THR A 14 16.97 16.18 -6.97
N ALA A 15 15.75 15.70 -6.71
CA ALA A 15 14.99 14.85 -7.62
C ALA A 15 14.19 15.62 -8.70
N ARG A 16 14.50 16.89 -8.94
CA ARG A 16 13.78 17.72 -9.93
C ARG A 16 13.82 17.09 -11.33
N GLY A 17 12.63 16.91 -11.93
CA GLY A 17 12.41 16.28 -13.22
C GLY A 17 12.49 14.76 -13.22
N ALA A 18 12.73 14.12 -12.07
CA ALA A 18 12.85 12.67 -11.98
C ALA A 18 11.50 11.94 -12.04
N PHE A 19 10.44 12.53 -11.48
CA PHE A 19 9.11 11.91 -11.38
C PHE A 19 8.09 12.49 -12.37
N GLU A 20 8.37 13.62 -13.03
CA GLU A 20 7.48 14.19 -14.06
C GLU A 20 7.01 13.16 -15.12
N PRO A 21 7.91 12.31 -15.69
CA PRO A 21 7.50 11.30 -16.67
C PRO A 21 6.55 10.24 -16.07
N LEU A 22 6.76 9.86 -14.80
CA LEU A 22 5.89 8.92 -14.09
C LEU A 22 4.49 9.53 -13.92
N PHE A 23 4.38 10.75 -13.41
CA PHE A 23 3.10 11.42 -13.20
C PHE A 23 2.37 11.72 -14.50
N ALA A 24 3.09 12.07 -15.57
CA ALA A 24 2.50 12.21 -16.91
C ALA A 24 1.92 10.88 -17.42
N ALA A 25 2.64 9.76 -17.24
CA ALA A 25 2.15 8.44 -17.63
C ALA A 25 0.92 8.00 -16.81
N MET A 26 0.93 8.24 -15.49
CA MET A 26 -0.21 7.94 -14.61
C MET A 26 -1.44 8.77 -14.99
N ALA A 27 -1.27 10.06 -15.23
CA ALA A 27 -2.35 10.98 -15.63
C ALA A 27 -2.98 10.60 -16.98
N ALA A 28 -2.17 10.11 -17.94
CA ALA A 28 -2.68 9.65 -19.22
C ALA A 28 -3.47 8.32 -19.15
N ALA A 29 -3.26 7.54 -18.08
CA ALA A 29 -3.80 6.18 -17.97
C ALA A 29 -4.98 6.04 -17.00
N ALA A 30 -5.17 6.99 -16.07
CA ALA A 30 -6.07 6.83 -14.94
C ALA A 30 -7.00 8.03 -14.70
N ASP A 31 -8.13 7.74 -14.04
CA ASP A 31 -9.11 8.73 -13.59
C ASP A 31 -8.73 9.33 -12.22
N VAL A 32 -7.94 8.58 -11.42
CA VAL A 32 -7.46 8.98 -10.09
C VAL A 32 -6.04 8.44 -9.90
N ILE A 33 -5.19 9.22 -9.24
CA ILE A 33 -3.85 8.80 -8.81
C ILE A 33 -3.86 8.57 -7.30
N VAL A 34 -3.22 7.48 -6.84
CA VAL A 34 -3.10 7.13 -5.42
C VAL A 34 -1.63 6.97 -5.05
N LEU A 35 -1.20 7.66 -3.99
CA LEU A 35 0.16 7.62 -3.47
C LEU A 35 0.17 6.96 -2.07
N CYS A 36 0.93 5.88 -1.92
CA CYS A 36 0.89 4.99 -0.75
C CYS A 36 2.01 5.25 0.27
N GLY A 37 2.30 6.51 0.57
CA GLY A 37 3.28 6.91 1.58
C GLY A 37 4.74 6.88 1.12
N ASP A 38 5.63 7.32 2.01
CA ASP A 38 7.05 7.58 1.74
C ASP A 38 7.22 8.41 0.47
N LEU A 39 6.49 9.54 0.47
CA LEU A 39 6.48 10.50 -0.62
C LEU A 39 7.82 11.23 -0.71
N THR A 40 8.41 11.53 0.45
CA THR A 40 9.70 12.19 0.64
C THR A 40 10.72 11.23 1.25
N ASP A 41 12.02 11.54 1.12
CA ASP A 41 13.10 10.67 1.59
C ASP A 41 13.38 10.86 3.10
N TYR A 42 13.36 12.11 3.57
CA TYR A 42 13.60 12.48 4.98
C TYR A 42 12.46 13.25 5.63
N GLY A 43 11.34 13.41 4.98
CA GLY A 43 10.19 14.12 5.55
C GLY A 43 10.38 15.62 5.67
N THR A 44 11.20 16.25 4.82
CA THR A 44 11.46 17.68 4.88
C THR A 44 10.51 18.48 3.98
N ALA A 45 10.15 19.69 4.40
CA ALA A 45 9.33 20.60 3.60
C ALA A 45 9.93 20.91 2.22
N ASP A 46 11.27 20.91 2.10
CA ASP A 46 11.92 21.15 0.81
C ASP A 46 11.72 19.99 -0.17
N GLU A 47 11.77 18.74 0.32
CA GLU A 47 11.47 17.55 -0.49
C GLU A 47 10.02 17.54 -0.93
N ALA A 48 9.09 17.86 -0.02
CA ALA A 48 7.68 17.99 -0.35
C ALA A 48 7.43 19.04 -1.45
N ARG A 49 8.08 20.20 -1.41
CA ARG A 49 7.96 21.22 -2.47
C ARG A 49 8.53 20.75 -3.81
N VAL A 50 9.61 19.95 -3.79
CA VAL A 50 10.13 19.34 -5.02
C VAL A 50 9.09 18.39 -5.60
N LEU A 51 8.53 17.47 -4.77
CA LEU A 51 7.51 16.54 -5.26
C LEU A 51 6.24 17.25 -5.77
N VAL A 52 5.81 18.34 -5.11
CA VAL A 52 4.71 19.18 -5.62
C VAL A 52 5.00 19.73 -7.02
N GLY A 53 6.25 20.07 -7.31
CA GLY A 53 6.66 20.42 -8.69
C GLY A 53 6.50 19.25 -9.65
N GLU A 54 6.93 18.05 -9.24
CA GLU A 54 6.92 16.82 -10.05
C GLU A 54 5.50 16.34 -10.40
N ILE A 55 4.50 16.57 -9.53
CA ILE A 55 3.10 16.19 -9.81
C ILE A 55 2.38 17.12 -10.78
N THR A 56 3.00 18.23 -11.21
CA THR A 56 2.38 19.22 -12.11
C THR A 56 1.79 18.62 -13.41
N PRO A 57 2.42 17.61 -14.07
CA PRO A 57 1.83 16.97 -15.25
C PRO A 57 0.48 16.27 -14.97
N ALA A 58 0.19 15.97 -13.71
CA ALA A 58 -1.03 15.29 -13.28
C ALA A 58 -2.06 16.23 -12.61
N LYS A 59 -1.88 17.54 -12.69
CA LYS A 59 -2.70 18.56 -11.98
C LYS A 59 -4.22 18.49 -12.23
N ASP A 60 -4.61 17.96 -13.39
CA ASP A 60 -6.02 17.83 -13.79
C ASP A 60 -6.64 16.49 -13.38
N VAL A 61 -5.85 15.57 -12.79
CA VAL A 61 -6.29 14.28 -12.27
C VAL A 61 -6.30 14.35 -10.74
N PRO A 62 -7.40 13.97 -10.07
CA PRO A 62 -7.43 13.91 -8.61
C PRO A 62 -6.33 13.02 -8.04
N ILE A 63 -5.60 13.53 -7.04
CA ILE A 63 -4.57 12.78 -6.33
C ILE A 63 -5.02 12.54 -4.89
N VAL A 64 -5.03 11.28 -4.47
CA VAL A 64 -5.28 10.84 -3.09
C VAL A 64 -3.99 10.25 -2.53
N ALA A 65 -3.64 10.57 -1.30
CA ALA A 65 -2.41 10.07 -0.71
C ALA A 65 -2.54 9.78 0.79
N VAL A 66 -1.69 8.91 1.29
CA VAL A 66 -1.33 8.80 2.70
C VAL A 66 0.14 9.16 2.86
N LEU A 67 0.57 9.58 4.04
CA LEU A 67 1.98 9.70 4.36
C LEU A 67 2.54 8.34 4.81
N GLY A 68 3.85 8.16 4.67
CA GLY A 68 4.59 7.00 5.17
C GLY A 68 5.48 7.38 6.37
N ASN A 69 6.31 6.45 6.84
CA ASN A 69 7.18 6.70 7.99
C ASN A 69 8.31 7.68 7.68
N HIS A 70 8.86 7.67 6.47
CA HIS A 70 9.88 8.64 6.05
C HIS A 70 9.35 10.07 6.02
N ASP A 71 8.07 10.27 5.72
CA ASP A 71 7.45 11.59 5.73
C ASP A 71 7.37 12.23 7.13
N TYR A 72 7.56 11.43 8.20
CA TYR A 72 7.61 11.90 9.58
C TYR A 72 9.03 11.95 10.17
N GLU A 73 10.07 11.53 9.46
CA GLU A 73 11.41 11.33 10.02
C GLU A 73 12.05 12.65 10.52
N SER A 74 11.85 13.76 9.81
CA SER A 74 12.34 15.08 10.24
C SER A 74 11.52 15.73 11.36
N GLY A 75 10.34 15.20 11.67
CA GLY A 75 9.37 15.82 12.58
C GLY A 75 8.53 16.93 11.92
N GLU A 76 8.64 17.15 10.60
CA GLU A 76 7.88 18.17 9.86
C GLU A 76 6.56 17.61 9.24
N GLY A 77 6.07 16.46 9.68
CA GLY A 77 4.92 15.78 9.06
C GLY A 77 3.67 16.64 8.89
N GLU A 78 3.33 17.50 9.88
CA GLU A 78 2.20 18.43 9.76
C GLU A 78 2.46 19.48 8.66
N ARG A 79 3.71 19.93 8.52
CA ARG A 79 4.08 20.87 7.46
C ARG A 79 3.99 20.23 6.07
N LEU A 80 4.33 18.95 5.95
CA LEU A 80 4.15 18.21 4.71
C LEU A 80 2.66 18.10 4.34
N LYS A 81 1.79 17.82 5.34
CA LYS A 81 0.34 17.78 5.12
C LYS A 81 -0.19 19.10 4.54
N GLU A 82 0.25 20.23 5.09
CA GLU A 82 -0.12 21.55 4.56
C GLU A 82 0.34 21.72 3.11
N ILE A 83 1.63 21.45 2.81
CA ILE A 83 2.21 21.64 1.49
C ILE A 83 1.49 20.80 0.43
N PHE A 84 1.21 19.52 0.71
CA PHE A 84 0.50 18.65 -0.22
C PHE A 84 -0.98 19.04 -0.37
N SER A 85 -1.64 19.43 0.72
CA SER A 85 -3.04 19.88 0.68
C SER A 85 -3.19 21.17 -0.12
N ASP A 86 -2.28 22.14 0.06
CA ASP A 86 -2.25 23.39 -0.71
C ASP A 86 -2.02 23.14 -2.21
N ALA A 87 -1.32 22.06 -2.55
CA ALA A 87 -1.12 21.60 -3.93
C ALA A 87 -2.32 20.80 -4.50
N GLY A 88 -3.40 20.63 -3.72
CA GLY A 88 -4.61 19.93 -4.16
C GLY A 88 -4.58 18.41 -3.96
N VAL A 89 -3.56 17.86 -3.30
CA VAL A 89 -3.52 16.44 -2.93
C VAL A 89 -4.46 16.18 -1.76
N ARG A 90 -5.34 15.19 -1.89
CA ARG A 90 -6.24 14.75 -0.82
C ARG A 90 -5.51 13.79 0.10
N LEU A 91 -4.91 14.30 1.16
CA LEU A 91 -4.26 13.48 2.17
C LEU A 91 -5.30 12.83 3.09
N LEU A 92 -5.12 11.53 3.33
CA LEU A 92 -5.95 10.73 4.22
C LEU A 92 -5.12 10.32 5.44
N ASP A 93 -5.59 10.69 6.63
CA ASP A 93 -5.02 10.29 7.93
C ASP A 93 -6.17 9.88 8.88
N GLY A 94 -6.83 8.79 8.55
CA GLY A 94 -8.10 8.41 9.16
C GLY A 94 -9.29 9.12 8.53
N ASP A 95 -9.07 9.72 7.35
CA ASP A 95 -10.10 10.41 6.59
C ASP A 95 -10.59 9.57 5.41
N ALA A 96 -11.70 10.01 4.82
CA ALA A 96 -12.29 9.42 3.64
C ALA A 96 -12.76 10.50 2.68
N CYS A 97 -12.72 10.19 1.38
CA CYS A 97 -13.30 11.02 0.34
C CYS A 97 -13.98 10.17 -0.73
N GLU A 98 -14.87 10.77 -1.50
CA GLU A 98 -15.53 10.13 -2.63
C GLU A 98 -15.19 10.87 -3.92
N ILE A 99 -14.79 10.14 -4.97
CA ILE A 99 -14.45 10.66 -6.28
C ILE A 99 -15.11 9.77 -7.33
N GLY A 100 -15.96 10.36 -8.19
CA GLY A 100 -16.60 9.65 -9.28
C GLY A 100 -17.41 8.41 -8.85
N GLY A 101 -18.00 8.42 -7.65
CA GLY A 101 -18.79 7.31 -7.12
C GLY A 101 -17.96 6.19 -6.46
N VAL A 102 -16.66 6.38 -6.31
CA VAL A 102 -15.75 5.48 -5.58
C VAL A 102 -15.30 6.14 -4.28
N GLY A 103 -15.35 5.39 -3.19
CA GLY A 103 -14.87 5.82 -1.88
C GLY A 103 -13.41 5.48 -1.68
N PHE A 104 -12.66 6.40 -1.08
CA PHE A 104 -11.27 6.23 -0.68
C PHE A 104 -11.17 6.46 0.83
N ALA A 105 -10.63 5.49 1.56
CA ALA A 105 -10.32 5.62 2.97
C ALA A 105 -8.84 5.29 3.18
N GLY A 106 -8.15 6.03 4.03
CA GLY A 106 -6.72 5.80 4.19
C GLY A 106 -6.16 6.21 5.53
N VAL A 107 -5.09 5.54 5.89
CA VAL A 107 -4.21 5.85 7.03
C VAL A 107 -2.78 5.49 6.67
N LYS A 108 -1.81 6.07 7.37
CA LYS A 108 -0.44 5.59 7.32
C LYS A 108 -0.38 4.11 7.73
N GLY A 109 -1.05 3.75 8.78
CA GLY A 109 -0.90 2.48 9.45
C GLY A 109 0.30 2.45 10.38
N MET A 110 0.57 1.28 10.96
CA MET A 110 1.69 1.05 11.86
C MET A 110 2.10 -0.42 11.86
N GLY A 111 3.34 -0.70 12.26
CA GLY A 111 3.82 -2.04 12.55
C GLY A 111 3.08 -2.71 13.70
N GLY A 112 3.43 -3.95 14.01
CA GLY A 112 2.83 -4.74 15.10
C GLY A 112 2.88 -6.23 14.83
N GLY A 113 3.16 -6.62 13.59
CA GLY A 113 3.27 -8.03 13.18
C GLY A 113 1.92 -8.68 12.86
N PHE A 114 1.98 -9.94 12.50
CA PHE A 114 0.88 -10.64 11.86
C PHE A 114 0.42 -11.87 12.65
N GLY A 115 -0.89 -12.16 12.54
CA GLY A 115 -1.53 -13.33 13.10
C GLY A 115 -1.53 -13.37 14.63
N VAL A 116 -1.61 -14.58 15.19
CA VAL A 116 -1.75 -14.82 16.63
C VAL A 116 -0.51 -14.44 17.47
N ARG A 117 0.63 -14.20 16.81
CA ARG A 117 1.89 -13.79 17.43
C ARG A 117 2.20 -12.31 17.24
N ALA A 118 1.25 -11.53 16.73
CA ALA A 118 1.37 -10.07 16.69
C ALA A 118 1.66 -9.49 18.08
N LEU A 119 2.42 -8.40 18.12
CA LEU A 119 2.80 -7.71 19.35
C LEU A 119 1.57 -7.33 20.18
N GLN A 120 1.67 -7.56 21.49
CA GLN A 120 0.62 -7.25 22.46
C GLN A 120 1.12 -6.17 23.44
N PRO A 121 0.22 -5.41 24.10
CA PRO A 121 0.58 -4.29 24.95
C PRO A 121 1.00 -4.75 26.36
N TRP A 122 2.08 -5.47 26.45
CA TRP A 122 2.65 -5.92 27.72
C TRP A 122 4.05 -5.37 27.96
N GLY A 123 4.56 -5.54 29.19
CA GLY A 123 5.92 -5.14 29.58
C GLY A 123 6.08 -3.63 29.66
N GLU A 124 7.13 -3.14 29.05
CA GLU A 124 7.58 -1.74 29.10
C GLU A 124 6.61 -0.79 28.42
N GLU A 125 6.56 0.44 28.93
CA GLU A 125 5.65 1.48 28.43
C GLU A 125 5.90 1.81 26.95
N ILE A 126 7.14 1.72 26.47
CA ILE A 126 7.46 1.97 25.06
C ILE A 126 6.80 0.92 24.14
N ILE A 127 6.76 -0.35 24.56
CA ILE A 127 6.09 -1.41 23.80
C ILE A 127 4.57 -1.19 23.80
N LYS A 128 4.01 -0.82 24.97
CA LYS A 128 2.57 -0.51 25.06
C LYS A 128 2.18 0.64 24.17
N ARG A 129 3.00 1.71 24.10
CA ARG A 129 2.76 2.87 23.21
C ARG A 129 2.85 2.47 21.75
N PHE A 130 3.85 1.67 21.37
CA PHE A 130 3.98 1.15 20.01
C PHE A 130 2.72 0.37 19.57
N VAL A 131 2.26 -0.55 20.42
CA VAL A 131 1.05 -1.34 20.13
C VAL A 131 -0.21 -0.46 20.11
N ARG A 132 -0.30 0.53 21.00
CA ARG A 132 -1.43 1.48 21.01
C ARG A 132 -1.53 2.26 19.70
N GLU A 133 -0.39 2.77 19.20
CA GLU A 133 -0.35 3.43 17.89
C GLU A 133 -0.91 2.54 16.77
N ALA A 134 -0.52 1.25 16.75
CA ALA A 134 -1.05 0.29 15.77
C ALA A 134 -2.57 0.05 15.91
N VAL A 135 -3.10 0.10 17.13
CA VAL A 135 -4.55 0.01 17.39
C VAL A 135 -5.25 1.30 16.95
N ASP A 136 -4.68 2.45 17.28
CA ASP A 136 -5.26 3.76 16.95
C ASP A 136 -5.34 3.95 15.43
N GLU A 137 -4.33 3.54 14.66
CA GLU A 137 -4.34 3.55 13.21
C GLU A 137 -5.45 2.64 12.62
N ALA A 138 -5.66 1.45 13.20
CA ALA A 138 -6.75 0.58 12.79
C ALA A 138 -8.13 1.18 13.10
N VAL A 139 -8.29 1.85 14.24
CA VAL A 139 -9.52 2.56 14.63
C VAL A 139 -9.78 3.76 13.72
N LYS A 140 -8.76 4.52 13.36
CA LYS A 140 -8.86 5.60 12.36
C LYS A 140 -9.38 5.05 11.03
N LEU A 141 -8.81 3.94 10.52
CA LEU A 141 -9.25 3.30 9.30
C LEU A 141 -10.70 2.82 9.37
N GLU A 142 -11.09 2.18 10.48
CA GLU A 142 -12.48 1.77 10.73
C GLU A 142 -13.43 2.96 10.63
N SER A 143 -13.09 4.06 11.30
CA SER A 143 -13.88 5.30 11.31
C SER A 143 -13.97 5.92 9.92
N ALA A 144 -12.90 5.89 9.14
CA ALA A 144 -12.88 6.38 7.75
C ALA A 144 -13.81 5.54 6.86
N LEU A 145 -13.72 4.22 6.94
CA LEU A 145 -14.56 3.29 6.17
C LEU A 145 -16.05 3.42 6.52
N ALA A 146 -16.39 3.66 7.79
CA ALA A 146 -17.76 3.83 8.24
C ALA A 146 -18.44 5.09 7.67
N ARG A 147 -17.67 6.11 7.28
CA ARG A 147 -18.21 7.35 6.68
C ARG A 147 -18.52 7.22 5.18
N LEU A 148 -18.00 6.21 4.50
CA LEU A 148 -18.22 6.02 3.07
C LEU A 148 -19.59 5.43 2.80
N THR A 149 -20.29 5.99 1.81
CA THR A 149 -21.61 5.52 1.37
C THR A 149 -21.54 4.74 0.05
N THR A 150 -20.42 4.81 -0.66
CA THR A 150 -20.20 4.15 -1.94
C THR A 150 -20.09 2.63 -1.81
N THR A 151 -20.46 1.91 -2.88
CA THR A 151 -20.36 0.44 -2.97
C THR A 151 -18.94 -0.02 -3.31
N GLN A 152 -18.23 0.74 -4.15
CA GLN A 152 -16.82 0.49 -4.47
C GLN A 152 -15.95 1.34 -3.54
N ARG A 153 -15.03 0.67 -2.84
CA ARG A 153 -14.16 1.32 -1.86
C ARG A 153 -12.72 0.87 -2.03
N VAL A 154 -11.83 1.84 -2.08
CA VAL A 154 -10.38 1.66 -2.15
C VAL A 154 -9.77 2.03 -0.80
N VAL A 155 -8.97 1.14 -0.25
CA VAL A 155 -8.22 1.43 0.98
C VAL A 155 -6.78 1.72 0.62
N VAL A 156 -6.28 2.86 1.12
CA VAL A 156 -4.94 3.37 0.88
C VAL A 156 -4.16 3.31 2.19
N LEU A 157 -3.10 2.53 2.20
CA LEU A 157 -2.22 2.35 3.36
C LEU A 157 -0.77 2.63 2.97
N HIS A 158 0.09 2.86 3.98
CA HIS A 158 1.52 2.72 3.79
C HIS A 158 2.02 1.39 4.35
N TYR A 159 1.69 1.07 5.60
CA TYR A 159 2.03 -0.23 6.21
C TYR A 159 1.11 -1.35 5.71
N SER A 160 1.67 -2.56 5.57
CA SER A 160 0.92 -3.72 5.08
C SER A 160 -0.14 -4.22 6.08
N PRO A 161 -1.37 -4.53 5.63
CA PRO A 161 -2.39 -5.15 6.47
C PRO A 161 -2.26 -6.68 6.59
N ILE A 162 -1.49 -7.33 5.71
CA ILE A 162 -1.39 -8.80 5.63
C ILE A 162 0.06 -9.27 5.51
N GLN A 163 0.34 -10.46 6.03
CA GLN A 163 1.68 -11.03 5.98
C GLN A 163 2.12 -11.43 4.56
N GLU A 164 1.20 -11.74 3.67
CA GLU A 164 1.52 -12.24 2.32
C GLU A 164 2.34 -11.22 1.53
N THR A 165 2.00 -9.93 1.60
CA THR A 165 2.65 -8.89 0.83
C THR A 165 3.98 -8.40 1.42
N VAL A 166 4.35 -8.81 2.64
CA VAL A 166 5.69 -8.59 3.20
C VAL A 166 6.62 -9.79 3.00
N GLN A 167 6.14 -10.90 2.47
CA GLN A 167 6.99 -12.06 2.16
C GLN A 167 8.03 -11.69 1.09
N GLY A 168 9.29 -11.97 1.41
CA GLY A 168 10.45 -11.55 0.61
C GLY A 168 11.38 -10.63 1.41
N GLU A 169 10.83 -9.97 2.41
CA GLU A 169 11.60 -9.25 3.42
C GLU A 169 12.18 -10.22 4.46
N PRO A 170 13.24 -9.84 5.20
CA PRO A 170 13.73 -10.63 6.34
C PRO A 170 12.62 -10.81 7.38
N PRO A 171 12.33 -12.05 7.85
CA PRO A 171 11.26 -12.31 8.82
C PRO A 171 11.40 -11.53 10.13
N GLU A 172 12.61 -11.16 10.51
CA GLU A 172 12.95 -10.42 11.73
C GLU A 172 12.32 -9.02 11.73
N ILE A 173 12.10 -8.43 10.56
CA ILE A 173 11.52 -7.08 10.44
C ILE A 173 10.02 -7.09 10.16
N PHE A 174 9.38 -8.24 9.98
CA PHE A 174 7.92 -8.31 9.72
C PHE A 174 7.08 -7.50 10.71
N PRO A 175 7.39 -7.48 12.03
CA PRO A 175 6.64 -6.66 12.99
C PRO A 175 6.71 -5.16 12.73
N PHE A 176 7.69 -4.70 11.95
CA PHE A 176 7.86 -3.29 11.58
C PHE A 176 7.26 -2.97 10.21
N LEU A 177 6.89 -3.99 9.41
CA LEU A 177 6.37 -3.81 8.05
C LEU A 177 4.86 -3.70 7.97
N GLY A 178 4.16 -4.06 9.03
CA GLY A 178 2.70 -4.00 9.04
C GLY A 178 2.06 -4.68 10.24
N SER A 179 0.75 -4.77 10.21
CA SER A 179 -0.01 -5.34 11.31
C SER A 179 -1.34 -5.94 10.84
N SER A 180 -1.66 -7.15 11.33
CA SER A 180 -2.99 -7.75 11.15
C SER A 180 -4.14 -6.92 11.74
N ARG A 181 -3.86 -5.92 12.59
CA ARG A 181 -4.88 -4.99 13.10
C ARG A 181 -5.47 -4.14 11.98
N LEU A 182 -4.65 -3.80 10.96
CA LEU A 182 -5.13 -3.07 9.78
C LEU A 182 -6.06 -3.93 8.90
N GLU A 183 -5.96 -5.26 8.97
CA GLU A 183 -6.88 -6.15 8.24
C GLU A 183 -8.28 -6.18 8.89
N GLU A 184 -8.40 -6.00 10.20
CA GLU A 184 -9.67 -6.13 10.91
C GLU A 184 -10.79 -5.22 10.39
N PRO A 185 -10.57 -3.91 10.12
CA PRO A 185 -11.58 -3.06 9.49
C PRO A 185 -11.97 -3.55 8.09
N LEU A 186 -11.03 -4.11 7.33
CA LEU A 186 -11.27 -4.62 5.97
C LEU A 186 -12.20 -5.83 5.94
N LEU A 187 -12.29 -6.56 7.05
CA LEU A 187 -13.20 -7.71 7.18
C LEU A 187 -14.62 -7.29 7.54
N ARG A 188 -14.80 -6.10 8.11
CA ARG A 188 -16.09 -5.60 8.61
C ARG A 188 -16.81 -4.68 7.62
N HIS A 189 -16.06 -4.07 6.71
CA HIS A 189 -16.60 -3.14 5.72
C HIS A 189 -16.45 -3.70 4.30
N PRO A 190 -17.35 -3.36 3.36
CA PRO A 190 -17.15 -3.68 1.97
C PRO A 190 -15.96 -2.91 1.43
N VAL A 191 -14.93 -3.62 0.97
CA VAL A 191 -13.72 -3.07 0.35
C VAL A 191 -13.50 -3.79 -0.97
N SER A 192 -13.21 -3.05 -2.03
CA SER A 192 -12.97 -3.59 -3.37
C SER A 192 -11.50 -3.95 -3.58
N VAL A 193 -10.59 -3.13 -3.05
CA VAL A 193 -9.15 -3.30 -3.19
C VAL A 193 -8.42 -2.54 -2.10
N VAL A 194 -7.26 -3.06 -1.72
CA VAL A 194 -6.31 -2.39 -0.82
C VAL A 194 -5.00 -2.19 -1.55
N VAL A 195 -4.39 -1.02 -1.41
CA VAL A 195 -3.05 -0.70 -1.91
C VAL A 195 -2.18 -0.19 -0.79
N HIS A 196 -0.91 -0.62 -0.76
CA HIS A 196 0.05 -0.18 0.24
C HIS A 196 1.48 -0.13 -0.31
N GLY A 197 2.40 0.50 0.42
CA GLY A 197 3.83 0.58 0.14
C GLY A 197 4.69 -0.16 1.16
N HIS A 198 5.80 0.45 1.58
CA HIS A 198 6.67 0.13 2.70
C HIS A 198 7.50 -1.17 2.58
N ALA A 199 6.97 -2.27 2.09
CA ALA A 199 7.68 -3.54 1.98
C ALA A 199 8.44 -3.64 0.63
N HIS A 200 9.63 -3.05 0.58
CA HIS A 200 10.42 -2.86 -0.65
C HIS A 200 10.84 -4.16 -1.33
N HIS A 201 11.01 -5.25 -0.57
CA HIS A 201 11.31 -6.59 -1.08
C HIS A 201 10.13 -7.55 -0.98
N GLY A 202 8.97 -7.04 -0.56
CA GLY A 202 7.74 -7.81 -0.42
C GLY A 202 7.19 -8.37 -1.73
N ARG A 203 6.16 -9.19 -1.62
CA ARG A 203 5.38 -9.66 -2.77
C ARG A 203 4.42 -8.58 -3.24
N PHE A 204 4.21 -8.55 -4.55
CA PHE A 204 3.30 -7.61 -5.19
C PHE A 204 1.83 -7.79 -4.77
N GLU A 205 1.36 -9.03 -4.63
CA GLU A 205 -0.06 -9.34 -4.46
C GLU A 205 -0.28 -10.33 -3.31
N GLY A 206 -1.37 -10.11 -2.58
CA GLY A 206 -1.93 -11.02 -1.58
C GLY A 206 -3.43 -10.79 -1.44
N ARG A 207 -4.05 -11.49 -0.48
CA ARG A 207 -5.49 -11.34 -0.20
C ARG A 207 -5.75 -11.31 1.30
N THR A 208 -6.72 -10.50 1.69
CA THR A 208 -7.29 -10.57 3.05
C THR A 208 -8.02 -11.89 3.28
N ARG A 209 -8.30 -12.23 4.54
CA ARG A 209 -9.02 -13.45 4.92
C ARG A 209 -10.42 -13.57 4.29
N ASN A 210 -11.05 -12.45 3.92
CA ASN A 210 -12.33 -12.43 3.18
C ASN A 210 -12.16 -12.29 1.65
N GLY A 211 -10.92 -12.42 1.14
CA GLY A 211 -10.62 -12.48 -0.29
C GLY A 211 -10.42 -11.14 -0.99
N VAL A 212 -10.42 -10.01 -0.28
CA VAL A 212 -10.13 -8.70 -0.87
C VAL A 212 -8.68 -8.67 -1.38
N PRO A 213 -8.43 -8.25 -2.63
CA PRO A 213 -7.08 -8.14 -3.17
C PRO A 213 -6.31 -7.02 -2.47
N VAL A 214 -5.04 -7.30 -2.16
CA VAL A 214 -4.08 -6.37 -1.55
C VAL A 214 -2.86 -6.29 -2.46
N TYR A 215 -2.48 -5.08 -2.86
CA TYR A 215 -1.33 -4.84 -3.72
C TYR A 215 -0.28 -4.01 -3.00
N ASN A 216 0.95 -4.51 -2.98
CA ASN A 216 2.13 -3.77 -2.59
C ASN A 216 2.63 -3.00 -3.82
N VAL A 217 2.40 -1.69 -3.83
CA VAL A 217 2.70 -0.80 -4.95
C VAL A 217 3.97 0.04 -4.71
N CYS A 218 4.87 -0.45 -3.86
CA CYS A 218 6.20 0.13 -3.70
C CYS A 218 6.94 0.16 -5.05
N VAL A 219 7.57 1.29 -5.38
CA VAL A 219 8.32 1.47 -6.64
C VAL A 219 9.24 0.29 -6.93
N THR A 220 10.03 -0.16 -5.94
CA THR A 220 10.99 -1.26 -6.13
C THR A 220 10.33 -2.61 -6.44
N VAL A 221 9.11 -2.84 -5.93
CA VAL A 221 8.31 -4.04 -6.25
C VAL A 221 7.79 -3.96 -7.68
N LEU A 222 7.29 -2.79 -8.08
CA LEU A 222 6.74 -2.56 -9.42
C LEU A 222 7.83 -2.63 -10.50
N GLU A 223 9.00 -2.07 -10.26
CA GLU A 223 10.16 -2.14 -11.17
C GLU A 223 10.62 -3.59 -11.40
N ARG A 224 10.68 -4.40 -10.32
CA ARG A 224 11.01 -5.84 -10.46
C ARG A 224 9.94 -6.60 -11.24
N ARG A 225 8.67 -6.21 -11.10
CA ARG A 225 7.55 -6.86 -11.80
C ARG A 225 7.54 -6.57 -13.30
N ALA A 226 7.86 -5.34 -13.70
CA ALA A 226 7.80 -4.89 -15.08
C ALA A 226 9.02 -3.99 -15.43
N PRO A 227 10.22 -4.59 -15.57
CA PRO A 227 11.43 -3.83 -15.84
C PRO A 227 11.30 -2.96 -17.10
N GLY A 228 11.69 -1.69 -16.98
CA GLY A 228 11.67 -0.73 -18.09
C GLY A 228 10.33 -0.08 -18.38
N LEU A 229 9.27 -0.42 -17.66
CA LEU A 229 8.00 0.29 -17.70
C LEU A 229 7.91 1.30 -16.55
N PRO A 230 7.10 2.38 -16.69
CA PRO A 230 6.85 3.29 -15.58
C PRO A 230 6.31 2.53 -14.35
N PRO A 231 6.90 2.72 -13.15
CA PRO A 231 6.60 1.93 -11.97
C PRO A 231 5.31 2.39 -11.26
N TYR A 232 4.17 2.15 -11.87
CA TYR A 232 2.85 2.29 -11.24
C TYR A 232 1.98 1.06 -11.55
N TRP A 233 1.03 0.79 -10.67
CA TRP A 233 0.02 -0.25 -10.89
C TRP A 233 -1.32 0.38 -11.24
N LEU A 234 -1.95 -0.11 -12.32
CA LEU A 234 -3.27 0.35 -12.74
C LEU A 234 -4.34 -0.61 -12.21
N VAL A 235 -5.14 -0.16 -11.26
CA VAL A 235 -6.33 -0.87 -10.76
C VAL A 235 -7.52 -0.47 -11.62
N ASP A 236 -8.18 -1.45 -12.24
CA ASP A 236 -9.44 -1.25 -12.96
C ASP A 236 -10.59 -1.82 -12.12
N LEU A 237 -11.36 -0.96 -11.48
CA LEU A 237 -12.44 -1.37 -10.58
C LEU A 237 -13.62 -2.02 -11.33
N ASP A 238 -13.78 -1.77 -12.62
CA ASP A 238 -14.83 -2.38 -13.41
C ASP A 238 -14.52 -3.87 -13.69
N GLN A 239 -13.22 -4.23 -13.69
CA GLN A 239 -12.76 -5.63 -13.83
C GLN A 239 -12.58 -6.32 -12.48
N ALA A 240 -12.25 -5.60 -11.41
CA ALA A 240 -12.08 -6.16 -10.07
C ALA A 240 -13.39 -6.73 -9.49
N GLY A 241 -14.54 -6.21 -9.90
CA GLY A 241 -15.86 -6.72 -9.50
C GLY A 241 -16.29 -8.01 -10.17
N THR A 242 -15.60 -8.49 -11.22
CA THR A 242 -15.95 -9.67 -12.01
C THR A 242 -15.01 -10.86 -11.84
N ALA A 243 -13.92 -10.73 -11.10
CA ALA A 243 -13.02 -11.83 -10.77
C ALA A 243 -13.54 -12.64 -9.58
N GLY A 244 -14.59 -13.46 -9.80
CA GLY A 244 -14.82 -14.65 -9.02
C GLY A 244 -13.59 -15.56 -9.12
N PRO A 245 -13.37 -16.51 -8.15
CA PRO A 245 -12.17 -17.31 -8.10
C PRO A 245 -11.98 -18.08 -9.41
N LYS A 246 -11.07 -17.63 -10.27
CA LYS A 246 -10.55 -18.48 -11.32
C LYS A 246 -9.79 -19.60 -10.61
N ALA A 247 -10.34 -20.81 -10.69
CA ALA A 247 -9.68 -22.02 -10.24
C ALA A 247 -8.24 -22.01 -10.76
N ALA A 248 -7.28 -22.10 -9.83
CA ALA A 248 -5.88 -22.26 -10.16
C ALA A 248 -5.76 -23.48 -11.08
N GLY A 249 -5.33 -23.27 -12.32
CA GLY A 249 -5.02 -24.32 -13.25
C GLY A 249 -4.02 -25.26 -12.60
N ARG A 250 -4.42 -26.53 -12.46
CA ARG A 250 -3.58 -27.63 -11.97
C ARG A 250 -2.30 -27.65 -12.81
N PRO A 251 -1.11 -27.66 -12.21
CA PRO A 251 0.11 -27.85 -12.99
C PRO A 251 0.03 -29.20 -13.72
N PRO A 252 0.58 -29.32 -14.94
CA PRO A 252 0.56 -30.59 -15.66
C PRO A 252 1.27 -31.64 -14.83
N SER A 253 0.60 -32.78 -14.65
CA SER A 253 1.13 -33.96 -14.00
C SER A 253 2.39 -34.42 -14.73
N ALA A 254 3.52 -34.45 -14.00
CA ALA A 254 4.70 -35.15 -14.48
C ALA A 254 4.37 -36.64 -14.58
N GLU A 255 4.35 -37.14 -15.81
CA GLU A 255 4.21 -38.56 -16.10
C GLU A 255 5.38 -39.33 -15.43
N SER A 256 4.95 -40.36 -14.72
CA SER A 256 5.75 -41.43 -14.18
C SER A 256 6.70 -42.03 -15.22
N ARG A 257 7.99 -42.01 -14.96
CA ARG A 257 8.90 -43.04 -15.47
C ARG A 257 9.36 -43.87 -14.29
N GLU A 258 8.71 -45.02 -14.19
CA GLU A 258 9.25 -46.19 -13.47
C GLU A 258 10.54 -46.63 -14.13
N SER A 259 11.53 -46.98 -13.36
CA SER A 259 12.45 -48.09 -13.63
C SER A 259 13.08 -48.60 -12.34
N PRO A 260 13.22 -49.89 -12.20
CA PRO A 260 13.36 -50.59 -10.95
C PRO A 260 14.83 -50.96 -10.63
N ASP A 261 14.96 -51.51 -9.42
CA ASP A 261 16.09 -52.29 -8.88
C ASP A 261 17.39 -51.55 -8.45
N GLN A 262 17.68 -51.48 -7.19
CA GLN A 262 18.47 -52.51 -6.52
C GLN A 262 18.56 -52.30 -5.01
N VAL A 263 18.21 -53.34 -4.34
CA VAL A 263 18.46 -53.73 -2.96
C VAL A 263 19.95 -53.89 -2.68
N ARG A 264 20.45 -53.39 -1.52
CA ARG A 264 21.29 -54.02 -0.49
C ARG A 264 22.17 -52.99 0.24
N ALA A 265 21.87 -52.97 1.53
CA ALA A 265 22.73 -53.33 2.65
C ALA A 265 23.99 -52.45 2.89
N LEU A 266 23.99 -51.70 3.94
CA LEU A 266 24.58 -51.93 5.28
C LEU A 266 24.08 -50.83 6.21
#